data_ee8d74100f21bba4048d4945a749e2f1
#
_entry.id   ee8d74100f21bba4048d4945a749e2f1
#
_cell.length_a   1.000
_cell.length_b   1.000
_cell.length_c   1.000
_cell.angle_alpha   90.00
_cell.angle_beta   90.00
_cell.angle_gamma   90.00
#
_symmetry.space_group_name_H-M   'P 1'
#
loop_
_entity.id
_entity.type
_entity.pdbx_description
1 polymer ?
#
loop_
_entity_poly.entity_id
_entity_poly.type
_entity_poly.pdbx_seq_one_letter_code
_entity_poly.pdbx_strand_id
1 'polypeptide(L)'
;MSELRGYLAEGPRVGIRPFTYEDGAEFIDRVRESKALHHPWLAPPASPDAYAAYAGRLIEDPTKAGFLVCEKGDGPGVEGGAVAGFVNINNIVQGGFLCGALGYGAFAHAAGRGLMSEGLELVVRYAFGPPLRLHRLEINVQPGNAASIALARRCGFRLEGFSPGFLYIDGAWRDHERWAITSEMLKR
;
A
#
# COMPACT_ATOMS: atom_id res chain seq x y z
N MET A 1 -11.77 -18.37 19.43
CA MET A 1 -10.37 -18.74 19.11
C MET A 1 -9.89 -17.68 18.14
N SER A 2 -9.03 -16.78 18.61
CA SER A 2 -8.37 -15.79 17.74
C SER A 2 -7.43 -16.58 16.83
N GLU A 3 -7.74 -16.68 15.53
CA GLU A 3 -6.76 -17.12 14.55
C GLU A 3 -5.58 -16.16 14.63
N LEU A 4 -4.43 -16.69 14.92
CA LEU A 4 -3.15 -15.97 14.92
C LEU A 4 -3.02 -15.22 13.60
N ARG A 5 -3.00 -13.89 13.65
CA ARG A 5 -2.88 -13.01 12.47
C ARG A 5 -1.44 -13.05 11.96
N GLY A 6 -1.03 -14.18 11.37
CA GLY A 6 0.31 -14.34 10.82
C GLY A 6 0.58 -13.34 9.68
N TYR A 7 1.82 -12.87 9.57
CA TYR A 7 2.25 -12.08 8.43
C TYR A 7 2.28 -12.93 7.15
N LEU A 8 1.85 -12.34 6.04
CA LEU A 8 1.99 -12.93 4.70
C LEU A 8 3.44 -12.93 4.22
N ALA A 9 4.19 -11.92 4.62
CA ALA A 9 5.63 -11.79 4.42
C ALA A 9 6.21 -10.85 5.48
N GLU A 10 7.47 -11.08 5.82
CA GLU A 10 8.20 -10.36 6.87
C GLU A 10 9.55 -9.87 6.37
N GLY A 11 9.90 -8.67 6.79
CA GLY A 11 11.23 -8.09 6.70
C GLY A 11 11.88 -7.92 8.07
N PRO A 12 13.02 -7.23 8.14
CA PRO A 12 13.71 -7.00 9.42
C PRO A 12 12.89 -6.23 10.46
N ARG A 13 12.13 -5.22 10.03
CA ARG A 13 11.42 -4.28 10.93
C ARG A 13 9.91 -4.29 10.76
N VAL A 14 9.39 -4.73 9.62
CA VAL A 14 7.96 -4.78 9.35
C VAL A 14 7.52 -6.13 8.83
N GLY A 15 6.24 -6.43 9.02
CA GLY A 15 5.52 -7.50 8.36
C GLY A 15 4.32 -6.94 7.61
N ILE A 16 3.84 -7.66 6.60
CA ILE A 16 2.60 -7.33 5.89
C ILE A 16 1.53 -8.37 6.17
N ARG A 17 0.32 -7.92 6.39
CA ARG A 17 -0.85 -8.79 6.60
C ARG A 17 -2.09 -8.22 5.90
N PRO A 18 -3.13 -9.03 5.64
CA PRO A 18 -4.38 -8.54 5.09
C PRO A 18 -5.07 -7.53 6.02
N PHE A 19 -5.95 -6.74 5.44
CA PHE A 19 -6.96 -5.99 6.22
C PHE A 19 -7.95 -6.94 6.87
N THR A 20 -8.44 -6.55 8.04
CA THR A 20 -9.62 -7.15 8.66
C THR A 20 -10.60 -6.06 9.08
N TYR A 21 -11.86 -6.43 9.37
CA TYR A 21 -12.84 -5.46 9.86
C TYR A 21 -12.51 -4.93 11.26
N GLU A 22 -11.81 -5.73 12.06
CA GLU A 22 -11.41 -5.37 13.44
C GLU A 22 -10.29 -4.32 13.49
N ASP A 23 -9.57 -4.09 12.39
CA ASP A 23 -8.52 -3.06 12.33
C ASP A 23 -9.09 -1.62 12.31
N GLY A 24 -10.42 -1.48 12.18
CA GLY A 24 -11.08 -0.20 11.95
C GLY A 24 -10.76 0.87 12.98
N ALA A 25 -10.77 0.54 14.26
CA ALA A 25 -10.51 1.51 15.32
C ALA A 25 -9.08 2.08 15.21
N GLU A 26 -8.07 1.23 15.16
CA GLU A 26 -6.67 1.66 15.04
C GLU A 26 -6.44 2.41 13.75
N PHE A 27 -6.92 1.89 12.61
CA PHE A 27 -6.73 2.51 11.31
C PHE A 27 -7.31 3.93 11.25
N ILE A 28 -8.54 4.13 11.73
CA ILE A 28 -9.22 5.43 11.75
C ILE A 28 -8.46 6.43 12.61
N ASP A 29 -7.99 6.03 13.78
CA ASP A 29 -7.22 6.89 14.67
C ASP A 29 -5.91 7.31 14.02
N ARG A 30 -5.18 6.37 13.38
CA ARG A 30 -3.98 6.66 12.60
C ARG A 30 -4.23 7.60 11.42
N VAL A 31 -5.35 7.43 10.70
CA VAL A 31 -5.73 8.33 9.61
C VAL A 31 -5.96 9.75 10.13
N ARG A 32 -6.65 9.92 11.24
CA ARG A 32 -6.94 11.22 11.85
C ARG A 32 -5.65 11.93 12.28
N GLU A 33 -4.74 11.20 12.92
CA GLU A 33 -3.41 11.69 13.32
C GLU A 33 -2.55 12.07 12.10
N SER A 34 -2.77 11.45 10.95
CA SER A 34 -1.97 11.60 9.74
C SER A 34 -2.55 12.58 8.72
N LYS A 35 -3.61 13.33 9.05
CA LYS A 35 -4.31 14.21 8.11
C LYS A 35 -3.39 15.18 7.37
N ALA A 36 -2.44 15.79 8.06
CA ALA A 36 -1.50 16.74 7.46
C ALA A 36 -0.51 16.05 6.51
N LEU A 37 -0.13 14.79 6.77
CA LEU A 37 0.73 13.98 5.92
C LEU A 37 0.00 13.54 4.64
N HIS A 38 -1.27 13.17 4.77
CA HIS A 38 -2.06 12.65 3.67
C HIS A 38 -2.56 13.73 2.72
N HIS A 39 -2.94 14.92 3.23
CA HIS A 39 -3.43 16.02 2.40
C HIS A 39 -2.29 16.66 1.59
N PRO A 40 -2.47 16.96 0.30
CA PRO A 40 -3.67 16.77 -0.55
C PRO A 40 -3.64 15.47 -1.38
N TRP A 41 -2.77 14.53 -1.07
CA TRP A 41 -2.43 13.40 -1.95
C TRP A 41 -3.42 12.24 -1.89
N LEU A 42 -3.98 11.99 -0.70
CA LEU A 42 -4.92 10.89 -0.47
C LEU A 42 -5.88 11.21 0.69
N ALA A 43 -7.03 10.55 0.68
CA ALA A 43 -8.07 10.69 1.70
C ALA A 43 -8.52 9.29 2.16
N PRO A 44 -7.76 8.62 3.05
CA PRO A 44 -8.16 7.32 3.60
C PRO A 44 -9.42 7.45 4.46
N PRO A 45 -10.17 6.34 4.67
CA PRO A 45 -11.39 6.38 5.45
C PRO A 45 -11.13 6.79 6.91
N ALA A 46 -11.89 7.77 7.41
CA ALA A 46 -11.75 8.35 8.74
C ALA A 46 -12.98 8.16 9.64
N SER A 47 -13.92 7.28 9.24
CA SER A 47 -15.11 6.89 10.02
C SER A 47 -15.33 5.38 9.95
N PRO A 48 -16.04 4.78 10.93
CA PRO A 48 -16.30 3.34 10.96
C PRO A 48 -16.97 2.81 9.69
N ASP A 49 -18.03 3.47 9.20
CA ASP A 49 -18.76 3.04 8.02
C ASP A 49 -17.89 3.14 6.75
N ALA A 50 -17.11 4.22 6.62
CA ALA A 50 -16.19 4.40 5.50
C ALA A 50 -15.07 3.35 5.52
N TYR A 51 -14.55 3.00 6.71
CA TYR A 51 -13.56 1.95 6.85
C TYR A 51 -14.14 0.58 6.50
N ALA A 52 -15.32 0.23 7.02
CA ALA A 52 -15.96 -1.05 6.71
C ALA A 52 -16.17 -1.23 5.21
N ALA A 53 -16.66 -0.19 4.51
CA ALA A 53 -16.83 -0.22 3.07
C ALA A 53 -15.49 -0.31 2.31
N TYR A 54 -14.44 0.35 2.82
CA TYR A 54 -13.11 0.32 2.23
C TYR A 54 -12.43 -1.05 2.43
N ALA A 55 -12.42 -1.57 3.65
CA ALA A 55 -11.86 -2.88 3.98
C ALA A 55 -12.62 -4.00 3.25
N GLY A 56 -13.95 -3.93 3.21
CA GLY A 56 -14.79 -4.90 2.49
C GLY A 56 -14.38 -5.02 1.02
N ARG A 57 -14.15 -3.90 0.32
CA ARG A 57 -13.66 -3.94 -1.07
C ARG A 57 -12.29 -4.60 -1.21
N LEU A 58 -11.40 -4.44 -0.24
CA LEU A 58 -10.06 -5.05 -0.27
C LEU A 58 -10.07 -6.53 0.09
N ILE A 59 -11.06 -6.97 0.86
CA ILE A 59 -11.21 -8.35 1.33
C ILE A 59 -12.00 -9.19 0.31
N GLU A 60 -13.05 -8.63 -0.29
CA GLU A 60 -14.05 -9.37 -1.03
C GLU A 60 -13.93 -9.25 -2.56
N ASP A 61 -13.34 -8.16 -3.06
CA ASP A 61 -13.19 -7.92 -4.50
C ASP A 61 -11.90 -8.59 -5.04
N PRO A 62 -12.02 -9.62 -5.91
CA PRO A 62 -10.87 -10.34 -6.44
C PRO A 62 -9.97 -9.48 -7.35
N THR A 63 -10.41 -8.29 -7.75
CA THR A 63 -9.60 -7.33 -8.51
C THR A 63 -8.77 -6.41 -7.61
N LYS A 64 -8.77 -6.69 -6.30
CA LYS A 64 -8.06 -5.90 -5.28
C LYS A 64 -7.31 -6.81 -4.32
N ALA A 65 -6.28 -6.25 -3.70
CA ALA A 65 -5.63 -6.84 -2.55
C ALA A 65 -5.15 -5.72 -1.62
N GLY A 66 -5.42 -5.83 -0.33
CA GLY A 66 -5.03 -4.84 0.66
C GLY A 66 -4.08 -5.42 1.70
N PHE A 67 -3.08 -4.63 2.07
CA PHE A 67 -2.06 -5.00 3.03
C PHE A 67 -1.86 -3.88 4.06
N LEU A 68 -1.91 -4.24 5.33
CA LEU A 68 -1.40 -3.40 6.40
C LEU A 68 0.09 -3.69 6.58
N VAL A 69 0.87 -2.62 6.67
CA VAL A 69 2.29 -2.68 7.03
C VAL A 69 2.38 -2.48 8.53
N CYS A 70 2.79 -3.51 9.25
CA CYS A 70 2.87 -3.50 10.71
C CYS A 70 4.31 -3.50 11.16
N GLU A 71 4.64 -2.64 12.11
CA GLU A 71 5.94 -2.63 12.77
C GLU A 71 6.09 -3.91 13.61
N LYS A 72 7.20 -4.60 13.52
CA LYS A 72 7.44 -5.80 14.34
C LYS A 72 7.74 -5.39 15.78
N GLY A 73 7.11 -6.07 16.73
CA GLY A 73 7.42 -5.87 18.15
C GLY A 73 8.80 -6.40 18.52
N ASP A 74 9.35 -5.91 19.61
CA ASP A 74 10.64 -6.35 20.17
C ASP A 74 10.51 -7.76 20.80
N GLY A 75 10.81 -8.81 20.01
CA GLY A 75 10.85 -10.18 20.49
C GLY A 75 10.38 -11.23 19.48
N PRO A 76 10.90 -12.47 19.56
CA PRO A 76 10.44 -13.55 18.71
C PRO A 76 8.99 -13.92 19.05
N GLY A 77 8.11 -13.88 18.05
CA GLY A 77 6.70 -14.27 18.18
C GLY A 77 5.76 -13.18 18.68
N VAL A 78 6.20 -11.91 18.79
CA VAL A 78 5.30 -10.77 19.09
C VAL A 78 4.57 -10.38 17.80
N GLU A 79 3.43 -11.03 17.58
CA GLU A 79 2.48 -10.63 16.53
C GLU A 79 1.72 -9.39 17.00
N GLY A 80 1.60 -8.39 16.13
CA GLY A 80 0.72 -7.26 16.38
C GLY A 80 1.41 -5.94 16.73
N GLY A 81 2.52 -5.61 16.07
CA GLY A 81 3.09 -4.26 16.14
C GLY A 81 2.14 -3.22 15.53
N ALA A 82 2.33 -1.95 15.91
CA ALA A 82 1.53 -0.82 15.44
C ALA A 82 1.47 -0.77 13.91
N VAL A 83 0.31 -0.44 13.38
CA VAL A 83 0.14 -0.28 11.93
C VAL A 83 0.88 0.97 11.46
N ALA A 84 1.98 0.78 10.72
CA ALA A 84 2.84 1.84 10.20
C ALA A 84 2.28 2.52 8.94
N GLY A 85 1.43 1.80 8.20
CA GLY A 85 0.82 2.27 6.98
C GLY A 85 0.07 1.15 6.26
N PHE A 86 -0.28 1.42 5.01
CA PHE A 86 -1.02 0.48 4.18
C PHE A 86 -0.57 0.53 2.73
N VAL A 87 -0.75 -0.59 2.03
CA VAL A 87 -0.52 -0.73 0.58
C VAL A 87 -1.68 -1.50 -0.03
N ASN A 88 -2.29 -0.97 -1.07
CA ASN A 88 -3.35 -1.64 -1.81
C ASN A 88 -2.90 -1.90 -3.25
N ILE A 89 -3.28 -3.03 -3.79
CA ILE A 89 -3.22 -3.31 -5.22
C ILE A 89 -4.66 -3.21 -5.74
N ASN A 90 -4.90 -2.29 -6.64
CA ASN A 90 -6.20 -2.06 -7.26
C ASN A 90 -6.15 -2.45 -8.74
N ASN A 91 -7.31 -2.69 -9.33
CA ASN A 91 -7.44 -2.99 -10.76
C ASN A 91 -6.52 -4.15 -11.19
N ILE A 92 -6.55 -5.23 -10.43
CA ILE A 92 -5.81 -6.45 -10.79
C ILE A 92 -6.43 -7.01 -12.06
N VAL A 93 -5.66 -7.01 -13.13
CA VAL A 93 -6.04 -7.53 -14.44
C VAL A 93 -5.24 -8.79 -14.73
N GLN A 94 -5.94 -9.87 -15.03
CA GLN A 94 -5.38 -11.16 -15.39
C GLN A 94 -5.14 -11.28 -16.90
N GLY A 95 -4.75 -12.46 -17.35
CA GLY A 95 -4.49 -12.75 -18.78
C GLY A 95 -3.19 -12.15 -19.28
N GLY A 96 -3.22 -11.44 -20.41
CA GLY A 96 -2.02 -10.89 -21.01
C GLY A 96 -1.43 -9.69 -20.29
N PHE A 97 -2.16 -9.06 -19.37
CA PHE A 97 -1.64 -7.93 -18.59
C PHE A 97 -0.92 -8.36 -17.31
N LEU A 98 -1.52 -9.23 -16.52
CA LEU A 98 -1.02 -9.65 -15.20
C LEU A 98 -0.48 -8.45 -14.39
N CYS A 99 -1.29 -7.41 -14.26
CA CYS A 99 -0.88 -6.15 -13.66
C CYS A 99 -1.84 -5.67 -12.58
N GLY A 100 -1.39 -4.71 -11.76
CA GLY A 100 -2.18 -4.01 -10.78
C GLY A 100 -1.60 -2.62 -10.50
N ALA A 101 -2.46 -1.71 -9.99
CA ALA A 101 -2.08 -0.35 -9.61
C ALA A 101 -1.97 -0.24 -8.09
N LEU A 102 -0.82 0.22 -7.61
CA LEU A 102 -0.56 0.41 -6.19
C LEU A 102 -1.07 1.77 -5.70
N GLY A 103 -1.75 1.74 -4.55
CA GLY A 103 -2.01 2.90 -3.72
C GLY A 103 -1.47 2.64 -2.32
N TYR A 104 -0.89 3.64 -1.66
CA TYR A 104 -0.31 3.46 -0.33
C TYR A 104 -0.30 4.76 0.48
N GLY A 105 -0.22 4.62 1.79
CA GLY A 105 -0.07 5.72 2.73
C GLY A 105 0.70 5.29 3.97
N ALA A 106 1.62 6.17 4.41
CA ALA A 106 2.25 6.04 5.71
C ALA A 106 1.38 6.68 6.78
N PHE A 107 1.46 6.21 8.01
CA PHE A 107 0.95 6.93 9.16
C PHE A 107 2.01 7.82 9.78
N ALA A 108 1.58 8.94 10.40
CA ALA A 108 2.48 10.01 10.85
C ALA A 108 3.59 9.52 11.79
N HIS A 109 3.27 8.63 12.75
CA HIS A 109 4.24 8.09 13.71
C HIS A 109 5.35 7.23 13.05
N ALA A 110 5.08 6.69 11.86
CA ALA A 110 5.98 5.80 11.12
C ALA A 110 6.65 6.49 9.92
N ALA A 111 6.20 7.71 9.57
CA ALA A 111 6.74 8.45 8.43
C ALA A 111 8.22 8.79 8.61
N GLY A 112 8.99 8.79 7.52
CA GLY A 112 10.41 9.12 7.53
C GLY A 112 11.35 8.06 8.11
N ARG A 113 10.83 6.96 8.67
CA ARG A 113 11.61 5.88 9.30
C ARG A 113 12.02 4.77 8.32
N GLY A 114 11.62 4.85 7.07
CA GLY A 114 11.90 3.84 6.04
C GLY A 114 11.02 2.58 6.11
N LEU A 115 10.05 2.53 7.01
CA LEU A 115 9.17 1.36 7.20
C LEU A 115 8.30 1.10 5.98
N MET A 116 7.80 2.17 5.32
CA MET A 116 7.00 2.03 4.10
C MET A 116 7.82 1.55 2.90
N SER A 117 9.13 1.87 2.81
CA SER A 117 9.99 1.29 1.77
C SER A 117 10.08 -0.23 1.92
N GLU A 118 10.33 -0.69 3.14
CA GLU A 118 10.40 -2.11 3.44
C GLU A 118 9.05 -2.81 3.22
N GLY A 119 7.95 -2.21 3.69
CA GLY A 119 6.60 -2.76 3.48
C GLY A 119 6.20 -2.82 2.00
N LEU A 120 6.50 -1.79 1.21
CA LEU A 120 6.22 -1.77 -0.21
C LEU A 120 7.04 -2.84 -0.96
N GLU A 121 8.30 -3.03 -0.63
CA GLU A 121 9.13 -4.11 -1.21
C GLU A 121 8.57 -5.49 -0.89
N LEU A 122 8.07 -5.72 0.33
CA LEU A 122 7.41 -6.98 0.70
C LEU A 122 6.15 -7.21 -0.14
N VAL A 123 5.31 -6.18 -0.32
CA VAL A 123 4.10 -6.28 -1.15
C VAL A 123 4.45 -6.56 -2.61
N VAL A 124 5.47 -5.89 -3.16
CA VAL A 124 5.92 -6.13 -4.54
C VAL A 124 6.37 -7.58 -4.72
N ARG A 125 7.18 -8.11 -3.80
CA ARG A 125 7.63 -9.52 -3.83
C ARG A 125 6.47 -10.50 -3.69
N TYR A 126 5.54 -10.22 -2.79
CA TYR A 126 4.32 -11.02 -2.60
C TYR A 126 3.47 -11.04 -3.88
N ALA A 127 3.27 -9.88 -4.51
CA ALA A 127 2.45 -9.74 -5.71
C ALA A 127 3.03 -10.49 -6.92
N PHE A 128 4.35 -10.51 -7.07
CA PHE A 128 5.03 -11.27 -8.15
C PHE A 128 5.21 -12.76 -7.81
N GLY A 129 5.06 -13.11 -6.54
CA GLY A 129 5.15 -14.50 -6.05
C GLY A 129 3.89 -15.33 -6.33
N PRO A 130 3.89 -16.60 -5.86
CA PRO A 130 2.82 -17.56 -6.13
C PRO A 130 1.40 -17.10 -5.81
N PRO A 131 1.13 -16.31 -4.76
CA PRO A 131 -0.24 -15.94 -4.40
C PRO A 131 -0.97 -15.14 -5.49
N LEU A 132 -0.33 -14.12 -6.08
CA LEU A 132 -0.95 -13.26 -7.09
C LEU A 132 -0.39 -13.45 -8.50
N ARG A 133 0.88 -13.85 -8.63
CA ARG A 133 1.57 -14.12 -9.91
C ARG A 133 1.46 -12.97 -10.92
N LEU A 134 1.48 -11.73 -10.44
CA LEU A 134 1.48 -10.57 -11.31
C LEU A 134 2.83 -10.43 -12.01
N HIS A 135 2.81 -9.80 -13.18
CA HIS A 135 4.02 -9.49 -13.93
C HIS A 135 4.43 -8.02 -13.74
N ARG A 136 3.44 -7.13 -13.53
CA ARG A 136 3.64 -5.70 -13.51
C ARG A 136 2.87 -5.03 -12.36
N LEU A 137 3.52 -4.07 -11.70
CA LEU A 137 2.87 -3.17 -10.76
C LEU A 137 3.15 -1.72 -11.18
N GLU A 138 2.12 -0.89 -11.08
CA GLU A 138 2.18 0.53 -11.40
C GLU A 138 1.95 1.38 -10.16
N ILE A 139 2.62 2.52 -10.09
CA ILE A 139 2.37 3.60 -9.14
C ILE A 139 2.09 4.87 -9.93
N ASN A 140 0.99 5.54 -9.63
CA ASN A 140 0.64 6.82 -10.23
C ASN A 140 0.79 7.91 -9.17
N VAL A 141 1.72 8.84 -9.36
CA VAL A 141 2.11 9.83 -8.36
C VAL A 141 1.85 11.24 -8.89
N GLN A 142 1.17 12.08 -8.13
CA GLN A 142 1.07 13.50 -8.45
C GLN A 142 2.47 14.14 -8.44
N PRO A 143 2.86 14.97 -9.43
CA PRO A 143 4.23 15.46 -9.58
C PRO A 143 4.77 16.25 -8.38
N GLY A 144 3.88 16.88 -7.60
CA GLY A 144 4.24 17.60 -6.37
C GLY A 144 4.52 16.70 -5.15
N ASN A 145 4.21 15.40 -5.21
CA ASN A 145 4.40 14.48 -4.09
C ASN A 145 5.81 13.90 -4.07
N ALA A 146 6.77 14.74 -3.68
CA ALA A 146 8.19 14.37 -3.66
C ALA A 146 8.49 13.13 -2.78
N ALA A 147 7.78 12.96 -1.67
CA ALA A 147 7.96 11.81 -0.79
C ALA A 147 7.57 10.49 -1.47
N SER A 148 6.44 10.47 -2.18
CA SER A 148 5.98 9.29 -2.93
C SER A 148 6.89 8.99 -4.13
N ILE A 149 7.38 10.02 -4.84
CA ILE A 149 8.35 9.87 -5.93
C ILE A 149 9.66 9.26 -5.41
N ALA A 150 10.17 9.74 -4.27
CA ALA A 150 11.38 9.21 -3.65
C ALA A 150 11.19 7.74 -3.22
N LEU A 151 10.00 7.39 -2.70
CA LEU A 151 9.66 6.02 -2.32
C LEU A 151 9.63 5.10 -3.55
N ALA A 152 8.95 5.51 -4.64
CA ALA A 152 8.88 4.75 -5.88
C ALA A 152 10.28 4.46 -6.45
N ARG A 153 11.16 5.47 -6.51
CA ARG A 153 12.55 5.32 -6.95
C ARG A 153 13.34 4.36 -6.07
N ARG A 154 13.22 4.49 -4.75
CA ARG A 154 13.92 3.62 -3.79
C ARG A 154 13.52 2.16 -3.91
N CYS A 155 12.24 1.90 -4.14
CA CYS A 155 11.72 0.55 -4.35
C CYS A 155 11.93 0.00 -5.77
N GLY A 156 12.72 0.67 -6.61
CA GLY A 156 13.12 0.19 -7.94
C GLY A 156 12.12 0.44 -9.06
N PHE A 157 11.07 1.23 -8.83
CA PHE A 157 10.15 1.62 -9.90
C PHE A 157 10.83 2.58 -10.87
N ARG A 158 10.53 2.42 -12.15
CA ARG A 158 11.03 3.24 -13.24
C ARG A 158 9.93 4.18 -13.74
N LEU A 159 10.27 5.45 -13.96
CA LEU A 159 9.38 6.41 -14.60
C LEU A 159 9.16 6.02 -16.06
N GLU A 160 7.92 5.86 -16.47
CA GLU A 160 7.55 5.50 -17.85
C GLU A 160 6.80 6.61 -18.59
N GLY A 161 6.32 7.62 -17.87
CA GLY A 161 5.63 8.73 -18.54
C GLY A 161 4.86 9.63 -17.59
N PHE A 162 4.11 10.52 -18.23
CA PHE A 162 3.25 11.50 -17.57
C PHE A 162 1.86 11.50 -18.22
N SER A 163 0.82 11.56 -17.40
CA SER A 163 -0.58 11.57 -17.86
C SER A 163 -1.31 12.77 -17.27
N PRO A 164 -1.65 13.79 -18.08
CA PRO A 164 -2.46 14.92 -17.64
C PRO A 164 -3.88 14.48 -17.28
N GLY A 165 -4.48 15.10 -16.23
CA GLY A 165 -5.86 14.85 -15.83
C GLY A 165 -6.19 13.37 -15.62
N PHE A 166 -5.29 12.61 -15.01
CA PHE A 166 -5.34 11.14 -15.02
C PHE A 166 -6.29 10.54 -13.98
N LEU A 167 -6.25 11.03 -12.75
CA LEU A 167 -7.13 10.55 -11.66
C LEU A 167 -7.92 11.69 -11.04
N TYR A 168 -9.17 11.39 -10.69
CA TYR A 168 -10.04 12.32 -9.97
C TYR A 168 -9.75 12.21 -8.47
N ILE A 169 -9.11 13.24 -7.90
CA ILE A 169 -8.70 13.27 -6.50
C ILE A 169 -9.07 14.62 -5.90
N ASP A 170 -9.74 14.61 -4.77
CA ASP A 170 -10.15 15.80 -4.03
C ASP A 170 -10.86 16.84 -4.92
N GLY A 171 -11.90 16.38 -5.60
CA GLY A 171 -12.80 17.23 -6.41
C GLY A 171 -12.23 17.71 -7.75
N ALA A 172 -11.09 17.20 -8.21
CA ALA A 172 -10.49 17.59 -9.48
C ALA A 172 -9.70 16.46 -10.16
N TRP A 173 -9.63 16.53 -11.49
CA TRP A 173 -8.70 15.69 -12.25
C TRP A 173 -7.28 16.16 -12.04
N ARG A 174 -6.39 15.25 -11.63
CA ARG A 174 -4.99 15.52 -11.29
C ARG A 174 -4.04 14.84 -12.25
N ASP A 175 -2.95 15.53 -12.57
CA ASP A 175 -1.85 15.01 -13.36
C ASP A 175 -1.04 13.99 -12.55
N HIS A 176 -0.53 12.96 -13.22
CA HIS A 176 0.29 11.94 -12.58
C HIS A 176 1.52 11.55 -13.40
N GLU A 177 2.64 11.39 -12.72
CA GLU A 177 3.76 10.60 -13.21
C GLU A 177 3.40 9.12 -13.11
N ARG A 178 3.76 8.36 -14.14
CA ARG A 178 3.49 6.92 -14.23
C ARG A 178 4.76 6.15 -14.01
N TRP A 179 4.81 5.44 -12.92
CA TRP A 179 5.93 4.61 -12.50
C TRP A 179 5.54 3.14 -12.57
N ALA A 180 6.49 2.27 -12.93
CA ALA A 180 6.23 0.84 -12.99
C ALA A 180 7.45 0.01 -12.60
N ILE A 181 7.17 -1.22 -12.14
CA ILE A 181 8.14 -2.27 -11.90
C ILE A 181 7.60 -3.58 -12.48
N THR A 182 8.47 -4.40 -13.08
CA THR A 182 8.12 -5.74 -13.55
C THR A 182 8.85 -6.82 -12.76
N SER A 183 8.35 -8.04 -12.83
CA SER A 183 8.91 -9.17 -12.08
C SER A 183 10.37 -9.45 -12.46
N GLU A 184 10.79 -9.17 -13.70
CA GLU A 184 12.17 -9.32 -14.17
C GLU A 184 13.13 -8.31 -13.55
N MET A 185 12.62 -7.13 -13.13
CA MET A 185 13.45 -6.10 -12.50
C MET A 185 13.87 -6.48 -11.08
N LEU A 186 13.13 -7.38 -10.40
CA LEU A 186 13.51 -7.90 -9.07
C LEU A 186 14.60 -8.96 -9.13
N LYS A 187 14.84 -9.58 -10.29
CA LYS A 187 15.80 -10.68 -10.44
C LYS A 187 17.24 -10.22 -10.72
N ARG A 188 17.47 -8.90 -10.64
CA ARG A 188 18.80 -8.31 -10.90
C ARG A 188 19.51 -7.91 -9.62
#